data_7b73e21dbaf694002d5d99a22a634e1d
#
_entry.id   7b73e21dbaf694002d5d99a22a634e1d
#
_cell.length_a   1.000
_cell.length_b   1.000
_cell.length_c   1.000
_cell.angle_alpha   90.00
_cell.angle_beta   90.00
_cell.angle_gamma   90.00
#
_symmetry.space_group_name_H-M   'P 1'
#
loop_
_entity.id
_entity.type
_entity.pdbx_description
1 polymer ?
#
loop_
_entity_poly.entity_id
_entity_poly.type
_entity_poly.pdbx_seq_one_letter_code
_entity_poly.pdbx_strand_id
1 'polypeptide(L)'
;SYYTEKEPVFKTSDRGSIDWAKTIRKQRPLIQSDGSPVYTEYTVRVSSPNDKNLITQIHKYCVYESFQKLGWLFTPDLPPKPTIEKNTKMFLSVLNDKLARTNNDKNKHLFTAMIAVLKYIDEQTNLKQFYFGTDSFEYVWEKLIDRVYGIKDKYKFFPRTRWYLKGKVKENYALEPDSIMLHNGKIYVLDAKYYRYGITGNPMHLPESSSINKQITYGEYIYTQEKFKREYGDDVPVYNAFLMPYNSAKNVFGFDSIYGNIGEAKGDWKVGDHNYERVQGIVVDIRYLMYHYTGNHKSKILQLADTIEQALHDNGQMI
;
A
#
# COMPACT_ATOMS: atom_id res chain seq x y z
N SER A 1 -5.06 -9.98 -9.79
CA SER A 1 -5.28 -10.96 -10.89
C SER A 1 -4.71 -10.42 -12.19
N TYR A 2 -4.17 -11.30 -13.03
CA TYR A 2 -3.67 -10.92 -14.36
C TYR A 2 -4.81 -10.67 -15.35
N TYR A 3 -4.53 -9.84 -16.35
CA TYR A 3 -5.45 -9.67 -17.49
C TYR A 3 -5.56 -10.98 -18.26
N THR A 4 -6.77 -11.43 -18.54
CA THR A 4 -7.06 -12.64 -19.30
C THR A 4 -8.14 -12.34 -20.34
N GLU A 5 -7.96 -12.85 -21.55
CA GLU A 5 -9.01 -12.84 -22.57
C GLU A 5 -9.84 -14.12 -22.48
N LYS A 6 -11.13 -13.99 -22.71
CA LYS A 6 -12.04 -15.13 -22.76
C LYS A 6 -12.07 -15.68 -24.18
N GLU A 7 -11.81 -16.95 -24.32
CA GLU A 7 -11.90 -17.66 -25.58
C GLU A 7 -13.10 -18.63 -25.59
N PRO A 8 -13.74 -18.82 -26.75
CA PRO A 8 -14.79 -19.79 -26.86
C PRO A 8 -14.23 -21.20 -26.80
N VAL A 9 -14.62 -21.95 -25.78
CA VAL A 9 -14.29 -23.36 -25.62
C VAL A 9 -15.54 -24.17 -25.84
N PHE A 10 -15.42 -25.30 -26.57
CA PHE A 10 -16.52 -26.22 -26.83
C PHE A 10 -16.37 -27.44 -25.95
N LYS A 11 -17.41 -27.73 -25.17
CA LYS A 11 -17.44 -28.92 -24.29
C LYS A 11 -18.81 -29.57 -24.29
N THR A 12 -18.87 -30.85 -23.96
CA THR A 12 -20.14 -31.54 -23.72
C THR A 12 -20.72 -31.09 -22.37
N SER A 13 -21.91 -30.48 -22.37
CA SER A 13 -22.57 -29.97 -21.17
C SER A 13 -24.05 -29.67 -21.47
N ASP A 14 -24.84 -29.65 -20.43
CA ASP A 14 -26.24 -29.18 -20.40
C ASP A 14 -26.37 -27.66 -20.22
N ARG A 15 -25.26 -26.96 -19.93
CA ARG A 15 -25.22 -25.51 -19.67
C ARG A 15 -24.32 -24.82 -20.66
N GLY A 16 -24.87 -23.82 -21.37
CA GLY A 16 -24.18 -23.00 -22.35
C GLY A 16 -24.99 -22.83 -23.63
N SER A 17 -24.47 -22.10 -24.61
CA SER A 17 -25.11 -21.98 -25.94
C SER A 17 -24.79 -23.21 -26.78
N ILE A 18 -25.82 -23.96 -27.18
CA ILE A 18 -25.67 -25.20 -27.97
C ILE A 18 -25.13 -24.83 -29.37
N ASP A 19 -24.04 -25.48 -29.75
CA ASP A 19 -23.55 -25.52 -31.13
C ASP A 19 -24.10 -26.77 -31.82
N TRP A 20 -25.23 -26.61 -32.51
CA TRP A 20 -25.91 -27.72 -33.18
C TRP A 20 -25.06 -28.41 -34.25
N ALA A 21 -24.26 -27.64 -35.01
CA ALA A 21 -23.38 -28.22 -36.03
C ALA A 21 -22.35 -29.15 -35.39
N LYS A 22 -21.78 -28.78 -34.25
CA LYS A 22 -20.84 -29.63 -33.52
C LYS A 22 -21.51 -30.75 -32.74
N THR A 23 -22.71 -30.52 -32.22
CA THR A 23 -23.49 -31.56 -31.56
C THR A 23 -23.79 -32.68 -32.54
N ILE A 24 -24.33 -32.38 -33.71
CA ILE A 24 -24.66 -33.38 -34.73
C ILE A 24 -23.41 -34.16 -35.22
N ARG A 25 -22.25 -33.49 -35.26
CA ARG A 25 -21.00 -34.15 -35.72
C ARG A 25 -20.34 -35.02 -34.64
N LYS A 26 -20.53 -34.71 -33.36
CA LYS A 26 -19.79 -35.33 -32.26
C LYS A 26 -20.63 -36.28 -31.41
N GLN A 27 -21.93 -36.01 -31.27
CA GLN A 27 -22.81 -36.75 -30.41
C GLN A 27 -23.63 -37.77 -31.22
N ARG A 28 -23.92 -38.93 -30.63
CA ARG A 28 -24.77 -39.91 -31.26
C ARG A 28 -26.24 -39.66 -30.80
N PRO A 29 -27.16 -39.43 -31.74
CA PRO A 29 -28.56 -39.31 -31.41
C PRO A 29 -29.19 -40.67 -31.04
N LEU A 30 -30.18 -40.61 -30.15
CA LEU A 30 -31.13 -41.68 -30.01
C LEU A 30 -32.19 -41.52 -31.11
N ILE A 31 -32.43 -42.58 -31.88
CA ILE A 31 -33.47 -42.55 -32.92
C ILE A 31 -34.79 -43.03 -32.27
N GLN A 32 -35.79 -42.21 -32.31
CA GLN A 32 -37.11 -42.53 -31.82
C GLN A 32 -37.86 -43.45 -32.82
N SER A 33 -39.02 -44.00 -32.38
CA SER A 33 -39.83 -44.93 -33.21
C SER A 33 -40.38 -44.26 -34.49
N ASP A 34 -40.49 -42.96 -34.51
CA ASP A 34 -40.88 -42.13 -35.66
C ASP A 34 -39.74 -41.74 -36.57
N GLY A 35 -38.48 -42.18 -36.26
CA GLY A 35 -37.28 -41.87 -37.01
C GLY A 35 -36.63 -40.52 -36.65
N SER A 36 -37.17 -39.76 -35.70
CA SER A 36 -36.63 -38.48 -35.30
C SER A 36 -35.39 -38.67 -34.39
N PRO A 37 -34.30 -37.87 -34.60
CA PRO A 37 -33.12 -37.93 -33.75
C PRO A 37 -33.29 -37.11 -32.48
N VAL A 38 -33.02 -37.66 -31.29
CA VAL A 38 -32.94 -36.97 -30.01
C VAL A 38 -31.53 -37.03 -29.49
N TYR A 39 -30.98 -35.88 -29.18
CA TYR A 39 -29.66 -35.77 -28.57
C TYR A 39 -29.82 -35.63 -27.05
N THR A 40 -29.19 -36.50 -26.29
CA THR A 40 -29.13 -36.47 -24.83
C THR A 40 -27.92 -35.71 -24.30
N GLU A 41 -26.93 -35.51 -25.17
CA GLU A 41 -25.73 -34.73 -24.88
C GLU A 41 -25.56 -33.62 -25.93
N TYR A 42 -25.12 -32.44 -25.49
CA TYR A 42 -24.96 -31.29 -26.34
C TYR A 42 -23.52 -30.80 -26.31
N THR A 43 -22.98 -30.42 -27.47
CA THR A 43 -21.76 -29.65 -27.54
C THR A 43 -22.11 -28.17 -27.39
N VAL A 44 -21.69 -27.57 -26.29
CA VAL A 44 -21.99 -26.16 -25.97
C VAL A 44 -20.77 -25.29 -26.10
N ARG A 45 -20.99 -24.03 -26.50
CA ARG A 45 -19.99 -22.99 -26.51
C ARG A 45 -20.01 -22.28 -25.17
N VAL A 46 -18.87 -22.28 -24.46
CA VAL A 46 -18.68 -21.54 -23.20
C VAL A 46 -17.51 -20.61 -23.38
N SER A 47 -17.53 -19.48 -22.67
CA SER A 47 -16.42 -18.54 -22.61
C SER A 47 -15.52 -18.89 -21.42
N SER A 48 -14.28 -19.24 -21.67
CA SER A 48 -13.30 -19.55 -20.63
C SER A 48 -12.10 -18.63 -20.68
N PRO A 49 -11.59 -18.16 -19.52
CA PRO A 49 -10.34 -17.39 -19.50
C PRO A 49 -9.18 -18.28 -20.00
N ASN A 50 -8.34 -17.70 -20.85
CA ASN A 50 -7.14 -18.39 -21.34
C ASN A 50 -5.88 -17.75 -20.73
N ASP A 51 -5.31 -18.41 -19.70
CA ASP A 51 -4.08 -17.98 -19.04
C ASP A 51 -2.82 -18.14 -19.90
N LYS A 52 -2.90 -18.92 -20.98
CA LYS A 52 -1.80 -19.16 -21.91
C LYS A 52 -1.77 -18.15 -23.06
N ASN A 53 -2.77 -17.29 -23.15
CA ASN A 53 -2.82 -16.26 -24.18
C ASN A 53 -1.61 -15.32 -24.08
N LEU A 54 -1.06 -14.95 -25.24
CA LEU A 54 0.16 -14.14 -25.33
C LEU A 54 0.05 -12.82 -24.54
N ILE A 55 -1.09 -12.13 -24.62
CA ILE A 55 -1.30 -10.87 -23.88
C ILE A 55 -1.25 -11.09 -22.34
N THR A 56 -1.75 -12.22 -21.86
CA THR A 56 -1.67 -12.59 -20.44
C THR A 56 -0.24 -12.86 -20.03
N GLN A 57 0.54 -13.55 -20.88
CA GLN A 57 1.95 -13.81 -20.62
C GLN A 57 2.79 -12.52 -20.63
N ILE A 58 2.50 -11.61 -21.55
CA ILE A 58 3.13 -10.27 -21.58
C ILE A 58 2.80 -9.49 -20.29
N HIS A 59 1.55 -9.56 -19.82
CA HIS A 59 1.17 -8.91 -18.56
C HIS A 59 1.92 -9.51 -17.38
N LYS A 60 2.02 -10.85 -17.27
CA LYS A 60 2.83 -11.52 -16.26
C LYS A 60 4.29 -11.06 -16.29
N TYR A 61 4.85 -10.93 -17.50
CA TYR A 61 6.21 -10.42 -17.69
C TYR A 61 6.37 -8.97 -17.18
N CYS A 62 5.48 -8.06 -17.59
CA CYS A 62 5.54 -6.67 -17.14
C CYS A 62 5.39 -6.53 -15.62
N VAL A 63 4.48 -7.31 -15.01
CA VAL A 63 4.30 -7.32 -13.54
C VAL A 63 5.58 -7.83 -12.87
N TYR A 64 6.16 -8.93 -13.32
CA TYR A 64 7.38 -9.48 -12.74
C TYR A 64 8.54 -8.47 -12.80
N GLU A 65 8.77 -7.84 -13.94
CA GLU A 65 9.80 -6.81 -14.11
C GLU A 65 9.57 -5.58 -13.22
N SER A 66 8.32 -5.15 -13.10
CA SER A 66 7.96 -4.05 -12.22
C SER A 66 8.21 -4.38 -10.76
N PHE A 67 7.89 -5.61 -10.33
CA PHE A 67 8.12 -6.06 -8.96
C PHE A 67 9.60 -6.30 -8.65
N GLN A 68 10.40 -6.73 -9.61
CA GLN A 68 11.84 -6.80 -9.42
C GLN A 68 12.47 -5.43 -9.13
N LYS A 69 11.90 -4.36 -9.71
CA LYS A 69 12.43 -2.99 -9.56
C LYS A 69 11.84 -2.23 -8.38
N LEU A 70 10.53 -2.35 -8.18
CA LEU A 70 9.76 -1.54 -7.23
C LEU A 70 8.91 -2.36 -6.26
N GLY A 71 8.86 -3.69 -6.39
CA GLY A 71 8.02 -4.56 -5.57
C GLY A 71 8.35 -4.49 -4.08
N TRP A 72 9.58 -4.19 -3.75
CA TRP A 72 10.03 -3.99 -2.38
C TRP A 72 9.25 -2.88 -1.64
N LEU A 73 8.63 -1.93 -2.35
CA LEU A 73 7.74 -0.92 -1.78
C LEU A 73 6.41 -1.49 -1.27
N PHE A 74 5.97 -2.64 -1.79
CA PHE A 74 4.62 -3.15 -1.57
C PHE A 74 4.58 -4.50 -0.87
N THR A 75 5.55 -5.39 -1.16
CA THR A 75 5.58 -6.76 -0.65
C THR A 75 7.00 -7.32 -0.62
N PRO A 76 7.34 -8.21 0.34
CA PRO A 76 8.58 -8.96 0.30
C PRO A 76 8.60 -10.05 -0.76
N ASP A 77 7.42 -10.44 -1.28
CA ASP A 77 7.27 -11.58 -2.18
C ASP A 77 7.32 -11.13 -3.63
N LEU A 78 8.13 -11.79 -4.43
CA LEU A 78 8.13 -11.60 -5.87
C LEU A 78 7.05 -12.47 -6.52
N PRO A 79 6.35 -11.97 -7.56
CA PRO A 79 5.46 -12.81 -8.35
C PRO A 79 6.25 -13.93 -9.05
N PRO A 80 5.59 -15.04 -9.44
CA PRO A 80 6.23 -16.12 -10.16
C PRO A 80 6.95 -15.62 -11.41
N LYS A 81 8.15 -16.15 -11.65
CA LYS A 81 8.93 -15.82 -12.85
C LYS A 81 8.13 -16.20 -14.10
N PRO A 82 7.97 -15.30 -15.09
CA PRO A 82 7.25 -15.60 -16.32
C PRO A 82 7.99 -16.66 -17.14
N THR A 83 7.24 -17.47 -17.86
CA THR A 83 7.77 -18.51 -18.76
C THR A 83 8.14 -17.98 -20.15
N ILE A 84 7.64 -16.78 -20.49
CA ILE A 84 7.90 -16.15 -21.78
C ILE A 84 9.25 -15.42 -21.77
N GLU A 85 10.04 -15.59 -22.81
CA GLU A 85 11.29 -14.85 -23.00
C GLU A 85 11.04 -13.41 -23.46
N LYS A 86 11.93 -12.51 -23.08
CA LYS A 86 11.86 -11.09 -23.46
C LYS A 86 11.94 -10.93 -24.98
N ASN A 87 10.89 -10.37 -25.57
CA ASN A 87 10.88 -9.91 -26.95
C ASN A 87 10.11 -8.60 -27.05
N THR A 88 10.79 -7.49 -26.76
CA THR A 88 10.19 -6.17 -26.67
C THR A 88 9.46 -5.75 -27.93
N LYS A 89 10.04 -6.04 -29.13
CA LYS A 89 9.40 -5.68 -30.43
C LYS A 89 8.06 -6.37 -30.59
N MET A 90 8.02 -7.69 -30.36
CA MET A 90 6.79 -8.48 -30.43
C MET A 90 5.78 -8.04 -29.39
N PHE A 91 6.22 -7.82 -28.14
CA PHE A 91 5.33 -7.39 -27.05
C PHE A 91 4.68 -6.04 -27.34
N LEU A 92 5.46 -5.06 -27.82
CA LEU A 92 4.95 -3.74 -28.19
C LEU A 92 3.97 -3.82 -29.36
N SER A 93 4.23 -4.66 -30.37
CA SER A 93 3.32 -4.88 -31.49
C SER A 93 1.96 -5.39 -31.01
N VAL A 94 1.96 -6.43 -30.17
CA VAL A 94 0.72 -7.02 -29.61
C VAL A 94 -0.03 -6.00 -28.77
N LEU A 95 0.66 -5.26 -27.91
CA LEU A 95 0.02 -4.27 -27.04
C LEU A 95 -0.57 -3.08 -27.81
N ASN A 96 0.13 -2.59 -28.84
CA ASN A 96 -0.39 -1.52 -29.68
C ASN A 96 -1.64 -1.95 -30.46
N ASP A 97 -1.66 -3.19 -31.01
CA ASP A 97 -2.85 -3.75 -31.66
C ASP A 97 -4.02 -3.85 -30.68
N LYS A 98 -3.78 -4.36 -29.47
CA LYS A 98 -4.82 -4.45 -28.43
C LYS A 98 -5.30 -3.07 -27.96
N LEU A 99 -4.40 -2.10 -27.81
CA LEU A 99 -4.74 -0.72 -27.45
C LEU A 99 -5.63 -0.06 -28.51
N ALA A 100 -5.32 -0.29 -29.80
CA ALA A 100 -6.10 0.27 -30.89
C ALA A 100 -7.52 -0.34 -31.00
N ARG A 101 -7.71 -1.58 -30.57
CA ARG A 101 -9.00 -2.30 -30.68
C ARG A 101 -9.85 -2.25 -29.42
N THR A 102 -9.34 -1.76 -28.29
CA THR A 102 -10.13 -1.73 -27.04
C THR A 102 -10.82 -0.39 -26.86
N ASN A 103 -12.11 -0.44 -26.47
CA ASN A 103 -12.88 0.72 -26.06
C ASN A 103 -13.02 0.81 -24.52
N ASN A 104 -12.46 -0.15 -23.79
CA ASN A 104 -12.51 -0.19 -22.34
C ASN A 104 -11.37 0.64 -21.74
N ASP A 105 -11.68 1.68 -20.99
CA ASP A 105 -10.69 2.61 -20.45
C ASP A 105 -9.71 1.94 -19.44
N LYS A 106 -10.18 0.97 -18.65
CA LYS A 106 -9.29 0.19 -17.77
C LYS A 106 -8.25 -0.59 -18.57
N ASN A 107 -8.65 -1.18 -19.70
CA ASN A 107 -7.73 -1.90 -20.56
C ASN A 107 -6.79 -0.95 -21.30
N LYS A 108 -7.27 0.24 -21.72
CA LYS A 108 -6.41 1.28 -22.29
C LYS A 108 -5.31 1.68 -21.33
N HIS A 109 -5.68 2.01 -20.08
CA HIS A 109 -4.70 2.35 -19.04
C HIS A 109 -3.71 1.21 -18.79
N LEU A 110 -4.20 -0.03 -18.67
CA LEU A 110 -3.33 -1.19 -18.47
C LEU A 110 -2.33 -1.37 -19.61
N PHE A 111 -2.80 -1.37 -20.87
CA PHE A 111 -1.92 -1.58 -22.03
C PHE A 111 -0.94 -0.43 -22.21
N THR A 112 -1.35 0.80 -21.96
CA THR A 112 -0.45 1.97 -21.96
C THR A 112 0.63 1.83 -20.89
N ALA A 113 0.29 1.42 -19.68
CA ALA A 113 1.26 1.16 -18.62
C ALA A 113 2.24 0.04 -18.98
N MET A 114 1.74 -1.07 -19.56
CA MET A 114 2.61 -2.17 -20.03
C MET A 114 3.57 -1.73 -21.12
N ILE A 115 3.12 -0.92 -22.08
CA ILE A 115 3.96 -0.32 -23.13
C ILE A 115 5.05 0.55 -22.49
N ALA A 116 4.70 1.38 -21.53
CA ALA A 116 5.64 2.23 -20.81
C ALA A 116 6.71 1.41 -20.08
N VAL A 117 6.32 0.35 -19.35
CA VAL A 117 7.25 -0.59 -18.69
C VAL A 117 8.23 -1.20 -19.69
N LEU A 118 7.74 -1.70 -20.81
CA LEU A 118 8.59 -2.35 -21.84
C LEU A 118 9.57 -1.37 -22.48
N LYS A 119 9.14 -0.15 -22.80
CA LYS A 119 10.01 0.91 -23.33
C LYS A 119 11.09 1.30 -22.32
N TYR A 120 10.72 1.45 -21.05
CA TYR A 120 11.69 1.74 -19.99
C TYR A 120 12.76 0.65 -19.85
N ILE A 121 12.37 -0.63 -19.91
CA ILE A 121 13.30 -1.75 -19.82
C ILE A 121 14.27 -1.77 -21.01
N ASP A 122 13.83 -1.36 -22.19
CA ASP A 122 14.63 -1.36 -23.41
C ASP A 122 15.51 -0.11 -23.54
N GLU A 123 15.03 1.04 -23.05
CA GLU A 123 15.72 2.34 -23.11
C GLU A 123 16.78 2.53 -22.02
N GLN A 124 16.93 1.60 -21.06
CA GLN A 124 18.04 1.65 -20.08
C GLN A 124 19.44 1.66 -20.73
N THR A 125 19.52 1.27 -22.01
CA THR A 125 20.74 1.35 -22.82
C THR A 125 20.99 2.74 -23.41
N ASN A 126 20.02 3.67 -23.38
CA ASN A 126 20.07 4.97 -24.07
C ASN A 126 19.63 6.14 -23.18
N LEU A 127 20.23 6.33 -22.00
CA LEU A 127 20.27 7.58 -21.18
C LEU A 127 19.03 8.51 -21.14
N LYS A 128 17.85 8.08 -21.59
CA LYS A 128 16.60 8.80 -21.37
C LYS A 128 16.00 8.35 -20.05
N GLN A 129 16.04 9.23 -19.05
CA GLN A 129 15.45 8.99 -17.74
C GLN A 129 13.93 8.89 -17.88
N PHE A 130 13.41 7.69 -17.73
CA PHE A 130 11.99 7.46 -17.60
C PHE A 130 11.69 7.29 -16.10
N TYR A 131 10.79 8.11 -15.56
CA TYR A 131 10.41 8.04 -14.16
C TYR A 131 9.12 7.25 -14.04
N PHE A 132 9.17 6.08 -13.37
CA PHE A 132 8.01 5.44 -12.81
C PHE A 132 7.80 5.97 -11.40
N GLY A 133 6.60 6.40 -11.11
CA GLY A 133 6.24 6.89 -9.79
C GLY A 133 4.76 6.71 -9.52
N THR A 134 4.37 6.95 -8.31
CA THR A 134 2.99 7.19 -7.91
C THR A 134 2.82 8.67 -7.66
N ASP A 135 1.68 9.24 -8.00
CA ASP A 135 1.25 10.56 -7.61
C ASP A 135 0.72 10.62 -6.18
N SER A 136 0.64 9.46 -5.52
CA SER A 136 0.11 9.25 -4.17
C SER A 136 1.17 8.58 -3.28
N PHE A 137 2.38 9.13 -3.24
CA PHE A 137 3.49 8.56 -2.47
C PHE A 137 3.27 8.66 -0.95
N GLU A 138 2.34 9.49 -0.49
CA GLU A 138 1.92 9.56 0.92
C GLU A 138 1.48 8.20 1.46
N TYR A 139 0.71 7.43 0.69
CA TYR A 139 0.32 6.05 1.08
C TYR A 139 1.50 5.09 1.15
N VAL A 140 2.49 5.28 0.28
CA VAL A 140 3.73 4.48 0.34
C VAL A 140 4.51 4.82 1.61
N TRP A 141 4.59 6.11 1.96
CA TRP A 141 5.24 6.59 3.16
C TRP A 141 4.60 6.04 4.43
N GLU A 142 3.28 6.15 4.57
CA GLU A 142 2.52 5.56 5.67
C GLU A 142 2.78 4.06 5.82
N LYS A 143 2.71 3.31 4.72
CA LYS A 143 2.97 1.86 4.72
C LYS A 143 4.42 1.52 5.06
N LEU A 144 5.37 2.34 4.64
CA LEU A 144 6.79 2.15 4.94
C LEU A 144 7.06 2.34 6.44
N ILE A 145 6.53 3.40 7.04
CA ILE A 145 6.59 3.67 8.48
C ILE A 145 5.93 2.53 9.27
N ASP A 146 4.70 2.17 8.92
CA ASP A 146 3.96 1.11 9.61
C ASP A 146 4.67 -0.24 9.52
N ARG A 147 5.30 -0.55 8.40
CA ARG A 147 6.05 -1.79 8.22
C ARG A 147 7.33 -1.86 9.05
N VAL A 148 8.04 -0.73 9.18
CA VAL A 148 9.33 -0.71 9.89
C VAL A 148 9.15 -0.60 11.39
N TYR A 149 8.18 0.18 11.84
CA TYR A 149 8.00 0.53 13.25
C TYR A 149 6.71 -0.02 13.85
N GLY A 150 5.69 -0.27 13.04
CA GLY A 150 4.36 -0.61 13.51
C GLY A 150 4.21 -2.03 14.03
N ILE A 151 3.35 -2.18 15.03
CA ILE A 151 2.89 -3.49 15.51
C ILE A 151 1.71 -3.99 14.69
N LYS A 152 1.55 -5.31 14.59
CA LYS A 152 0.45 -5.92 13.83
C LYS A 152 -0.94 -5.62 14.43
N ASP A 153 -1.03 -5.60 15.75
CA ASP A 153 -2.31 -5.48 16.49
C ASP A 153 -2.63 -4.02 16.87
N LYS A 154 -2.21 -3.05 16.07
CA LYS A 154 -2.39 -1.61 16.35
C LYS A 154 -3.85 -1.19 16.52
N TYR A 155 -4.82 -1.94 15.94
CA TYR A 155 -6.25 -1.66 16.08
C TYR A 155 -6.76 -1.63 17.53
N LYS A 156 -6.05 -2.26 18.48
CA LYS A 156 -6.35 -2.21 19.91
C LYS A 156 -6.23 -0.81 20.49
N PHE A 157 -5.44 0.03 19.86
CA PHE A 157 -5.11 1.39 20.25
C PHE A 157 -6.01 2.45 19.60
N PHE A 158 -7.01 2.07 18.83
CA PHE A 158 -7.85 2.97 18.07
C PHE A 158 -9.03 3.48 18.91
N PRO A 159 -9.13 4.80 19.19
CA PRO A 159 -10.28 5.36 19.87
C PRO A 159 -11.52 5.34 18.97
N ARG A 160 -12.68 5.17 19.58
CA ARG A 160 -13.97 5.21 18.90
C ARG A 160 -14.88 6.24 19.54
N THR A 161 -15.66 6.92 18.73
CA THR A 161 -16.72 7.83 19.17
C THR A 161 -18.09 7.20 18.98
N ARG A 162 -19.05 7.58 19.82
CA ARG A 162 -20.42 7.08 19.79
C ARG A 162 -21.42 8.22 19.91
N TRP A 163 -22.52 8.07 19.21
CA TRP A 163 -23.71 8.88 19.45
C TRP A 163 -24.66 8.13 20.36
N TYR A 164 -25.06 8.76 21.46
CA TYR A 164 -26.11 8.30 22.35
C TYR A 164 -27.39 9.03 21.99
N LEU A 165 -28.20 8.46 21.11
CA LEU A 165 -29.46 9.02 20.64
C LEU A 165 -30.59 8.48 21.50
N LYS A 166 -31.73 9.22 21.49
CA LYS A 166 -32.92 8.78 22.22
C LYS A 166 -33.38 7.41 21.67
N GLY A 167 -33.21 6.36 22.50
CA GLY A 167 -33.61 4.98 22.15
C GLY A 167 -32.58 4.15 21.35
N LYS A 168 -31.40 4.69 20.97
CA LYS A 168 -30.37 3.91 20.28
C LYS A 168 -28.96 4.48 20.41
N VAL A 169 -27.97 3.62 20.25
CA VAL A 169 -26.55 4.00 20.18
C VAL A 169 -26.03 3.76 18.76
N LYS A 170 -25.28 4.72 18.24
CA LYS A 170 -24.56 4.59 16.96
C LYS A 170 -23.07 4.72 17.18
N GLU A 171 -22.31 3.69 16.86
CA GLU A 171 -20.84 3.76 16.80
C GLU A 171 -20.39 4.39 15.48
N ASN A 172 -19.37 5.23 15.56
CA ASN A 172 -18.66 5.74 14.40
C ASN A 172 -17.44 4.83 14.08
N TYR A 173 -16.84 5.03 12.91
CA TYR A 173 -15.55 4.43 12.60
C TYR A 173 -14.50 4.85 13.63
N ALA A 174 -13.54 3.99 13.88
CA ALA A 174 -12.44 4.31 14.77
C ALA A 174 -11.59 5.46 14.18
N LEU A 175 -10.99 6.25 15.07
CA LEU A 175 -9.90 7.12 14.67
C LEU A 175 -8.63 6.25 14.60
N GLU A 176 -7.97 6.24 13.44
CA GLU A 176 -6.87 5.31 13.16
C GLU A 176 -5.55 6.08 13.08
N PRO A 177 -4.64 5.93 14.07
CA PRO A 177 -3.27 6.37 13.91
C PRO A 177 -2.55 5.53 12.86
N ASP A 178 -1.64 6.13 12.11
CA ASP A 178 -0.94 5.46 11.01
C ASP A 178 -0.13 4.28 11.52
N SER A 179 0.55 4.44 12.66
CA SER A 179 1.35 3.38 13.27
C SER A 179 1.42 3.48 14.79
N ILE A 180 1.48 2.33 15.45
CA ILE A 180 1.78 2.20 16.88
C ILE A 180 3.09 1.41 17.01
N MET A 181 4.09 1.99 17.66
CA MET A 181 5.36 1.34 17.97
C MET A 181 5.45 1.06 19.46
N LEU A 182 5.92 -0.12 19.81
CA LEU A 182 6.19 -0.52 21.20
C LEU A 182 7.68 -0.75 21.40
N HIS A 183 8.24 -0.15 22.43
CA HIS A 183 9.62 -0.38 22.82
C HIS A 183 9.79 -0.23 24.36
N ASN A 184 10.38 -1.24 25.00
CA ASN A 184 10.69 -1.24 26.43
C ASN A 184 9.51 -0.82 27.33
N GLY A 185 8.31 -1.33 27.08
CA GLY A 185 7.11 -0.99 27.86
C GLY A 185 6.53 0.41 27.60
N LYS A 186 7.08 1.14 26.64
CA LYS A 186 6.63 2.46 26.20
C LYS A 186 5.84 2.37 24.90
N ILE A 187 4.88 3.27 24.72
CA ILE A 187 4.00 3.33 23.55
C ILE A 187 4.28 4.61 22.77
N TYR A 188 4.55 4.47 21.49
CA TYR A 188 4.78 5.58 20.56
C TYR A 188 3.69 5.59 19.51
N VAL A 189 2.93 6.67 19.47
CA VAL A 189 1.92 6.92 18.44
C VAL A 189 2.56 7.72 17.33
N LEU A 190 2.72 7.09 16.18
CA LEU A 190 3.42 7.65 15.04
C LEU A 190 2.41 8.00 13.94
N ASP A 191 2.51 9.20 13.40
CA ASP A 191 1.71 9.67 12.29
C ASP A 191 2.64 10.08 11.13
N ALA A 192 2.50 9.43 10.00
CA ALA A 192 3.39 9.54 8.85
C ALA A 192 2.96 10.70 7.95
N LYS A 193 3.65 11.83 8.04
CA LYS A 193 3.34 13.04 7.28
C LYS A 193 4.25 13.19 6.06
N TYR A 194 3.77 12.84 4.88
CA TYR A 194 4.51 13.03 3.62
C TYR A 194 4.46 14.51 3.18
N TYR A 195 5.01 15.38 4.02
CA TYR A 195 5.00 16.83 3.83
C TYR A 195 6.34 17.34 3.30
N ARG A 196 6.31 18.47 2.61
CA ARG A 196 7.49 19.05 1.96
C ARG A 196 8.48 19.71 2.92
N TYR A 197 8.16 19.81 4.21
CA TYR A 197 9.01 20.44 5.21
C TYR A 197 10.42 19.84 5.23
N GLY A 198 10.56 18.52 5.20
CA GLY A 198 11.87 17.84 5.20
C GLY A 198 12.77 18.17 4.00
N ILE A 199 12.21 18.80 2.93
CA ILE A 199 12.96 19.26 1.76
C ILE A 199 13.19 20.76 1.80
N THR A 200 12.22 21.53 2.30
CA THR A 200 12.19 23.01 2.16
C THR A 200 12.61 23.74 3.42
N GLY A 201 12.49 23.12 4.60
CA GLY A 201 12.63 23.80 5.90
C GLY A 201 11.60 24.93 6.13
N ASN A 202 10.60 25.08 5.24
CA ASN A 202 9.61 26.15 5.36
C ASN A 202 8.50 25.76 6.33
N PRO A 203 8.27 26.51 7.43
CA PRO A 203 7.23 26.22 8.43
C PRO A 203 5.80 26.10 7.86
N MET A 204 5.50 26.73 6.73
CA MET A 204 4.20 26.59 6.06
C MET A 204 3.93 25.17 5.53
N HIS A 205 4.92 24.29 5.55
CA HIS A 205 4.81 22.90 5.15
C HIS A 205 4.79 21.94 6.34
N LEU A 206 4.54 22.44 7.54
CA LEU A 206 4.32 21.61 8.75
C LEU A 206 2.85 21.18 8.88
N PRO A 207 2.58 20.13 9.66
CA PRO A 207 1.21 19.72 9.99
C PRO A 207 0.42 20.83 10.70
N GLU A 208 -0.84 21.01 10.32
CA GLU A 208 -1.73 22.03 10.87
C GLU A 208 -2.34 21.58 12.21
N SER A 209 -3.01 22.52 12.91
CA SER A 209 -3.64 22.32 14.22
C SER A 209 -4.58 21.12 14.29
N SER A 210 -5.29 20.81 13.22
CA SER A 210 -6.17 19.64 13.14
C SER A 210 -5.41 18.32 13.31
N SER A 211 -4.22 18.20 12.69
CA SER A 211 -3.34 17.05 12.82
C SER A 211 -2.73 16.94 14.21
N ILE A 212 -2.29 18.07 14.77
CA ILE A 212 -1.73 18.15 16.12
C ILE A 212 -2.77 17.70 17.15
N ASN A 213 -3.98 18.26 17.10
CA ASN A 213 -5.07 17.90 18.01
C ASN A 213 -5.44 16.41 17.92
N LYS A 214 -5.54 15.89 16.71
CA LYS A 214 -5.80 14.46 16.46
C LYS A 214 -4.72 13.57 17.09
N GLN A 215 -3.47 13.96 16.95
CA GLN A 215 -2.34 13.21 17.50
C GLN A 215 -2.34 13.21 19.02
N ILE A 216 -2.58 14.37 19.66
CA ILE A 216 -2.74 14.49 21.12
C ILE A 216 -3.89 13.60 21.60
N THR A 217 -5.03 13.61 20.90
CA THR A 217 -6.20 12.78 21.23
C THR A 217 -5.87 11.29 21.23
N TYR A 218 -5.04 10.81 20.33
CA TYR A 218 -4.61 9.41 20.33
C TYR A 218 -3.80 9.05 21.58
N GLY A 219 -2.83 9.89 21.92
CA GLY A 219 -1.99 9.68 23.11
C GLY A 219 -2.82 9.75 24.39
N GLU A 220 -3.71 10.73 24.52
CA GLU A 220 -4.61 10.90 25.66
C GLU A 220 -5.54 9.68 25.85
N TYR A 221 -6.11 9.18 24.75
CA TYR A 221 -6.91 7.95 24.79
C TYR A 221 -6.12 6.77 25.35
N ILE A 222 -4.90 6.55 24.87
CA ILE A 222 -4.08 5.42 25.33
C ILE A 222 -3.75 5.59 26.81
N TYR A 223 -3.32 6.78 27.23
CA TYR A 223 -2.93 7.06 28.60
C TYR A 223 -4.09 6.91 29.60
N THR A 224 -5.31 7.31 29.21
CA THR A 224 -6.49 7.32 30.12
C THR A 224 -7.22 6.00 30.22
N GLN A 225 -7.02 5.05 29.26
CA GLN A 225 -7.81 3.83 29.27
C GLN A 225 -7.27 2.76 30.21
N GLU A 226 -8.13 2.26 31.11
CA GLU A 226 -7.81 1.22 32.08
C GLU A 226 -7.23 -0.07 31.49
N LYS A 227 -7.61 -0.43 30.25
CA LYS A 227 -7.06 -1.61 29.57
C LYS A 227 -5.55 -1.50 29.34
N PHE A 228 -5.04 -0.28 29.04
CA PHE A 228 -3.62 -0.05 28.81
C PHE A 228 -2.87 0.08 30.12
N LYS A 229 -3.47 0.70 31.16
CA LYS A 229 -2.91 0.73 32.51
C LYS A 229 -2.69 -0.65 33.08
N ARG A 230 -3.63 -1.57 32.88
CA ARG A 230 -3.48 -2.99 33.29
C ARG A 230 -2.37 -3.73 32.55
N GLU A 231 -2.14 -3.40 31.28
CA GLU A 231 -1.17 -4.09 30.43
C GLU A 231 0.24 -3.48 30.56
N TYR A 232 0.35 -2.14 30.72
CA TYR A 232 1.62 -1.40 30.68
C TYR A 232 1.96 -0.66 31.99
N GLY A 233 1.07 -0.68 33.00
CA GLY A 233 1.24 0.05 34.27
C GLY A 233 0.41 1.33 34.33
N ASP A 234 0.17 1.85 35.56
CA ASP A 234 -0.69 3.02 35.79
C ASP A 234 -0.15 4.30 35.13
N ASP A 235 1.14 4.39 34.98
CA ASP A 235 1.86 5.57 34.47
C ASP A 235 2.57 5.22 33.14
N VAL A 236 1.84 4.54 32.24
CA VAL A 236 2.41 4.11 30.98
C VAL A 236 2.95 5.30 30.17
N PRO A 237 4.23 5.31 29.78
CA PRO A 237 4.78 6.38 28.97
C PRO A 237 4.25 6.31 27.53
N VAL A 238 3.49 7.34 27.13
CA VAL A 238 2.95 7.49 25.78
C VAL A 238 3.61 8.68 25.12
N TYR A 239 4.20 8.47 23.95
CA TYR A 239 4.88 9.48 23.15
C TYR A 239 4.16 9.67 21.82
N ASN A 240 4.10 10.91 21.36
CA ASN A 240 3.54 11.28 20.06
C ASN A 240 4.62 11.84 19.15
N ALA A 241 4.64 11.39 17.88
CA ALA A 241 5.56 11.94 16.89
C ALA A 241 4.94 12.01 15.49
N PHE A 242 5.25 13.10 14.78
CA PHE A 242 5.11 13.19 13.32
C PHE A 242 6.40 12.74 12.67
N LEU A 243 6.30 11.82 11.70
CA LEU A 243 7.43 11.35 10.92
C LEU A 243 7.34 11.91 9.51
N MET A 244 8.27 12.79 9.15
CA MET A 244 8.33 13.45 7.84
C MET A 244 9.55 12.99 7.06
N PRO A 245 9.42 12.76 5.73
CA PRO A 245 10.56 12.34 4.92
C PRO A 245 11.56 13.48 4.69
N TYR A 246 12.84 13.15 4.73
CA TYR A 246 13.90 14.03 4.26
C TYR A 246 14.99 13.22 3.55
N ASN A 247 15.96 13.89 2.98
CA ASN A 247 17.13 13.27 2.36
C ASN A 247 18.38 13.76 3.09
N SER A 248 19.03 12.90 3.88
CA SER A 248 20.22 13.24 4.66
C SER A 248 21.38 13.77 3.79
N ALA A 249 21.53 13.24 2.57
CA ALA A 249 22.58 13.70 1.65
C ALA A 249 22.33 15.09 1.03
N LYS A 250 21.10 15.61 1.12
CA LYS A 250 20.69 16.91 0.57
C LYS A 250 19.65 17.57 1.50
N ASN A 251 20.02 17.80 2.75
CA ASN A 251 19.10 18.36 3.72
C ASN A 251 19.44 19.83 4.05
N VAL A 252 18.38 20.57 4.40
CA VAL A 252 18.48 21.99 4.75
C VAL A 252 18.75 22.22 6.25
N PHE A 253 18.75 21.14 7.05
CA PHE A 253 18.85 21.21 8.52
C PHE A 253 20.26 20.98 9.03
N GLY A 254 21.17 20.48 8.19
CA GLY A 254 22.54 20.11 8.59
C GLY A 254 22.62 18.82 9.41
N PHE A 255 21.57 17.99 9.42
CA PHE A 255 21.62 16.69 10.11
C PHE A 255 22.49 15.69 9.35
N ASP A 256 23.40 15.04 10.08
CA ASP A 256 24.26 13.97 9.55
C ASP A 256 23.83 12.58 10.08
N SER A 257 22.52 12.38 10.18
CA SER A 257 21.93 11.16 10.75
C SER A 257 20.67 10.76 10.00
N ILE A 258 20.21 9.52 10.24
CA ILE A 258 18.99 8.98 9.65
C ILE A 258 17.74 9.71 10.18
N TYR A 259 17.80 10.19 11.42
CA TYR A 259 16.72 10.89 12.10
C TYR A 259 17.16 12.28 12.50
N GLY A 260 16.26 13.26 12.42
CA GLY A 260 16.52 14.62 12.87
C GLY A 260 15.32 15.17 13.66
N ASN A 261 15.62 15.77 14.83
CA ASN A 261 14.64 16.52 15.59
C ASN A 261 14.45 17.91 14.96
N ILE A 262 13.22 18.29 14.62
CA ILE A 262 12.87 19.60 14.05
C ILE A 262 12.06 20.47 15.01
N GLY A 263 11.92 20.05 16.25
CA GLY A 263 11.10 20.73 17.25
C GLY A 263 9.85 19.94 17.64
N GLU A 264 8.96 20.58 18.33
CA GLU A 264 7.70 20.00 18.78
C GLU A 264 6.48 20.87 18.49
N ALA A 265 5.31 20.22 18.47
CA ALA A 265 4.02 20.89 18.41
C ALA A 265 3.20 20.55 19.66
N LYS A 266 2.52 21.55 20.21
CA LYS A 266 1.61 21.40 21.34
C LYS A 266 0.39 22.30 21.18
N GLY A 267 -0.71 21.96 21.86
CA GLY A 267 -1.87 22.85 21.96
C GLY A 267 -1.68 23.84 23.12
N ASP A 268 -2.06 25.10 22.92
CA ASP A 268 -2.03 26.13 23.96
C ASP A 268 -2.99 25.86 25.14
N TRP A 269 -3.96 24.96 24.94
CA TRP A 269 -4.88 24.46 25.98
C TRP A 269 -4.32 23.26 26.78
N LYS A 270 -3.12 22.81 26.48
CA LYS A 270 -2.45 21.71 27.19
C LYS A 270 -1.28 22.27 28.00
N VAL A 271 -1.17 21.81 29.23
CA VAL A 271 -0.11 22.29 30.17
C VAL A 271 1.25 21.68 29.78
N GLY A 272 1.25 20.54 29.08
CA GLY A 272 2.47 19.83 28.68
C GLY A 272 3.04 18.92 29.77
N ASP A 273 2.23 18.56 30.76
CA ASP A 273 2.64 17.68 31.88
C ASP A 273 2.83 16.24 31.45
N HIS A 274 2.14 15.84 30.37
CA HIS A 274 2.25 14.49 29.84
C HIS A 274 3.00 14.46 28.51
N ASN A 275 3.85 13.45 28.32
CA ASN A 275 4.66 13.29 27.10
C ASN A 275 3.83 13.28 25.82
N TYR A 276 2.62 12.71 25.86
CA TYR A 276 1.71 12.66 24.72
C TYR A 276 1.11 14.03 24.31
N GLU A 277 1.16 15.03 25.16
CA GLU A 277 0.68 16.39 24.85
C GLU A 277 1.65 17.16 23.95
N ARG A 278 2.89 16.69 23.88
CA ARG A 278 4.01 17.30 23.15
C ARG A 278 4.37 16.42 21.95
N VAL A 279 3.84 16.77 20.78
CA VAL A 279 4.04 15.98 19.54
C VAL A 279 5.41 16.31 18.95
N GLN A 280 6.33 15.36 18.96
CA GLN A 280 7.67 15.56 18.47
C GLN A 280 7.70 15.54 16.93
N GLY A 281 8.35 16.51 16.32
CA GLY A 281 8.61 16.56 14.89
C GLY A 281 9.93 15.86 14.55
N ILE A 282 9.87 14.74 13.85
CA ILE A 282 11.04 13.95 13.46
C ILE A 282 11.10 13.83 11.95
N VAL A 283 12.21 14.23 11.35
CA VAL A 283 12.50 13.90 9.94
C VAL A 283 13.25 12.57 9.88
N VAL A 284 12.93 11.77 8.87
CA VAL A 284 13.47 10.41 8.70
C VAL A 284 13.99 10.26 7.26
N ASP A 285 15.22 9.78 7.10
CA ASP A 285 15.79 9.59 5.77
C ASP A 285 15.00 8.55 4.97
N ILE A 286 14.28 9.05 3.96
CA ILE A 286 13.42 8.24 3.12
C ILE A 286 14.22 7.20 2.32
N ARG A 287 15.40 7.55 1.83
CA ARG A 287 16.24 6.63 1.06
C ARG A 287 16.75 5.50 1.94
N TYR A 288 17.18 5.83 3.15
CA TYR A 288 17.60 4.81 4.10
C TYR A 288 16.47 3.82 4.40
N LEU A 289 15.25 4.31 4.71
CA LEU A 289 14.11 3.43 4.95
C LEU A 289 13.77 2.57 3.74
N MET A 290 13.76 3.17 2.54
CA MET A 290 13.47 2.45 1.29
C MET A 290 14.44 1.32 1.00
N TYR A 291 15.72 1.45 1.37
CA TYR A 291 16.71 0.39 1.17
C TYR A 291 16.76 -0.62 2.33
N HIS A 292 16.26 -0.27 3.51
CA HIS A 292 16.41 -1.09 4.72
C HIS A 292 15.07 -1.46 5.40
N TYR A 293 13.96 -1.43 4.66
CA TYR A 293 12.64 -1.74 5.21
C TYR A 293 12.40 -3.26 5.41
N THR A 294 13.28 -4.10 4.90
CA THR A 294 13.23 -5.56 5.08
C THR A 294 14.15 -6.01 6.22
N GLY A 295 13.87 -7.18 6.79
CA GLY A 295 14.70 -7.79 7.82
C GLY A 295 14.32 -7.42 9.25
N ASN A 296 15.29 -7.44 10.16
CA ASN A 296 15.08 -7.14 11.58
C ASN A 296 15.07 -5.62 11.82
N HIS A 297 14.01 -5.12 12.42
CA HIS A 297 13.82 -3.68 12.67
C HIS A 297 14.19 -3.24 14.10
N LYS A 298 14.66 -4.13 14.97
CA LYS A 298 14.93 -3.83 16.39
C LYS A 298 15.86 -2.62 16.58
N SER A 299 16.94 -2.53 15.81
CA SER A 299 17.87 -1.38 15.91
C SER A 299 17.24 -0.07 15.44
N LYS A 300 16.39 -0.09 14.42
CA LYS A 300 15.69 1.09 13.93
C LYS A 300 14.63 1.56 14.92
N ILE A 301 13.90 0.63 15.53
CA ILE A 301 12.91 0.89 16.59
C ILE A 301 13.61 1.54 17.79
N LEU A 302 14.73 0.99 18.24
CA LEU A 302 15.55 1.56 19.32
C LEU A 302 15.98 2.99 18.98
N GLN A 303 16.62 3.18 17.80
CA GLN A 303 17.11 4.50 17.39
C GLN A 303 16.00 5.54 17.28
N LEU A 304 14.83 5.17 16.73
CA LEU A 304 13.70 6.09 16.64
C LEU A 304 13.14 6.41 18.05
N ALA A 305 13.03 5.42 18.94
CA ALA A 305 12.58 5.62 20.30
C ALA A 305 13.52 6.60 21.05
N ASP A 306 14.81 6.34 21.00
CA ASP A 306 15.83 7.21 21.60
C ASP A 306 15.77 8.63 21.02
N THR A 307 15.58 8.75 19.70
CA THR A 307 15.45 10.08 19.05
C THR A 307 14.24 10.84 19.54
N ILE A 308 13.07 10.18 19.67
CA ILE A 308 11.83 10.82 20.14
C ILE A 308 11.96 11.26 21.62
N GLU A 309 12.54 10.40 22.45
CA GLU A 309 12.72 10.71 23.88
C GLU A 309 13.75 11.83 24.08
N GLN A 310 14.86 11.81 23.35
CA GLN A 310 15.83 12.89 23.39
C GLN A 310 15.26 14.20 22.88
N ALA A 311 14.47 14.17 21.78
CA ALA A 311 13.78 15.34 21.26
C ALA A 311 12.83 15.96 22.27
N LEU A 312 12.07 15.13 23.01
CA LEU A 312 11.19 15.60 24.06
C LEU A 312 11.97 16.33 25.17
N HIS A 313 13.13 15.79 25.56
CA HIS A 313 14.00 16.41 26.54
C HIS A 313 14.59 17.74 26.04
N ASP A 314 15.18 17.74 24.84
CA ASP A 314 15.85 18.92 24.27
C ASP A 314 14.85 20.07 24.01
N ASN A 315 13.68 19.76 23.42
CA ASN A 315 12.66 20.75 23.14
C ASN A 315 12.02 21.31 24.43
N GLY A 316 12.02 20.55 25.53
CA GLY A 316 11.59 21.04 26.83
C GLY A 316 12.54 22.08 27.46
N GLN A 317 13.79 22.11 27.04
CA GLN A 317 14.77 23.10 27.52
C GLN A 317 14.77 24.39 26.71
N MET A 318 14.15 24.40 25.54
CA MET A 318 14.08 25.58 24.63
C MET A 318 12.89 26.51 24.92
N ILE A 319 12.00 26.13 25.83
CA ILE A 319 10.79 26.84 26.23
C ILE A 319 10.94 27.40 27.64
#